data_010a9bb24231c848570cd9be383cf24f
#
_entry.id   010a9bb24231c848570cd9be383cf24f
#
_cell.length_a   1.000
_cell.length_b   1.000
_cell.length_c   1.000
_cell.angle_alpha   90.00
_cell.angle_beta   90.00
_cell.angle_gamma   90.00
#
_symmetry.space_group_name_H-M   'P 1'
#
loop_
_entity.id
_entity.type
_entity.pdbx_description
1 polymer ?
#
loop_
_entity_poly.entity_id
_entity_poly.type
_entity_poly.pdbx_seq_one_letter_code
_entity_poly.pdbx_strand_id
1 'polypeptide(L)'
;RYGRKPSEWQYPPTNDNLQQQAFALFDRLMIEAVDTECQVSEIAYLNPKRPLAKNKVARCIDMSQLSTSGAFPSGWEMKPFTGGMRFTNGDTLLARITPCLENGKTAYIDFLDDEEIAFGSTEYIVLAPKEDIPPEYLYCLARYPAFVDYAVKNMNGSSGRQRVSADTIGQFVMPCPSETAIKDFGKVASALFMKMKNNSLENLKLSSLRDTILPKLMAGEIDVSNIQF
;
A
#
# COMPACT_ATOMS: atom_id res chain seq x y z
N ARG A 1 -6.11 -37.57 26.58
CA ARG A 1 -5.92 -37.47 25.11
C ARG A 1 -6.06 -35.99 24.76
N TYR A 2 -4.97 -35.37 24.48
CA TYR A 2 -4.78 -33.92 24.50
C TYR A 2 -5.20 -33.28 23.20
N GLY A 3 -5.93 -32.20 23.34
CA GLY A 3 -6.43 -31.39 22.27
C GLY A 3 -5.30 -30.79 21.39
N ARG A 4 -5.63 -30.62 20.13
CA ARG A 4 -4.77 -29.95 19.13
C ARG A 4 -4.37 -28.58 19.63
N LYS A 5 -3.11 -28.21 19.37
CA LYS A 5 -2.57 -26.91 19.75
C LYS A 5 -3.33 -25.79 19.02
N PRO A 6 -3.53 -24.60 19.63
CA PRO A 6 -4.22 -23.47 19.02
C PRO A 6 -3.58 -22.92 17.73
N SER A 7 -2.40 -23.40 17.35
CA SER A 7 -1.65 -22.98 16.17
C SER A 7 -2.16 -23.51 14.83
N GLU A 8 -3.24 -24.32 14.80
CA GLU A 8 -3.76 -24.94 13.58
C GLU A 8 -5.02 -24.29 13.01
N TRP A 9 -5.48 -23.16 13.57
CA TRP A 9 -6.52 -22.36 12.94
C TRP A 9 -5.87 -21.43 11.92
N GLN A 10 -5.51 -21.97 10.75
CA GLN A 10 -5.03 -21.21 9.61
C GLN A 10 -6.21 -20.50 8.93
N TYR A 11 -6.82 -19.54 9.63
CA TYR A 11 -7.54 -18.49 8.92
C TYR A 11 -6.50 -17.47 8.47
N PRO A 12 -6.44 -17.11 7.18
CA PRO A 12 -5.60 -16.02 6.75
C PRO A 12 -5.91 -14.77 7.60
N PRO A 13 -4.92 -13.95 7.95
CA PRO A 13 -5.17 -12.71 8.68
C PRO A 13 -6.33 -11.95 8.05
N THR A 14 -7.17 -11.31 8.86
CA THR A 14 -8.40 -10.69 8.38
C THR A 14 -8.15 -9.71 7.22
N ASN A 15 -7.03 -8.96 7.27
CA ASN A 15 -6.66 -8.04 6.20
C ASN A 15 -6.24 -8.75 4.92
N ASP A 16 -5.55 -9.89 4.99
CA ASP A 16 -5.18 -10.67 3.81
C ASP A 16 -6.42 -11.18 3.08
N ASN A 17 -7.44 -11.63 3.82
CA ASN A 17 -8.71 -12.06 3.25
C ASN A 17 -9.45 -10.90 2.55
N LEU A 18 -9.54 -9.73 3.20
CA LEU A 18 -10.17 -8.54 2.62
C LEU A 18 -9.43 -8.07 1.36
N GLN A 19 -8.10 -8.10 1.37
CA GLN A 19 -7.28 -7.76 0.22
C GLN A 19 -7.47 -8.75 -0.93
N GLN A 20 -7.53 -10.05 -0.65
CA GLN A 20 -7.81 -11.07 -1.66
C GLN A 20 -9.18 -10.88 -2.31
N GLN A 21 -10.21 -10.49 -1.54
CA GLN A 21 -11.51 -10.14 -2.09
C GLN A 21 -11.43 -8.95 -3.05
N ALA A 22 -10.69 -7.89 -2.68
CA ALA A 22 -10.49 -6.74 -3.55
C ALA A 22 -9.76 -7.12 -4.85
N PHE A 23 -8.72 -7.96 -4.77
CA PHE A 23 -8.00 -8.45 -5.94
C PHE A 23 -8.88 -9.34 -6.83
N ALA A 24 -9.69 -10.23 -6.26
CA ALA A 24 -10.61 -11.06 -7.04
C ALA A 24 -11.66 -10.22 -7.79
N LEU A 25 -12.15 -9.13 -7.18
CA LEU A 25 -13.03 -8.18 -7.84
C LEU A 25 -12.32 -7.43 -8.97
N PHE A 26 -11.07 -7.03 -8.74
CA PHE A 26 -10.24 -6.37 -9.75
C PHE A 26 -9.91 -7.31 -10.92
N ASP A 27 -9.51 -8.56 -10.65
CA ASP A 27 -9.23 -9.56 -11.68
C ASP A 27 -10.46 -9.80 -12.57
N ARG A 28 -11.63 -9.93 -11.94
CA ARG A 28 -12.89 -10.08 -12.66
C ARG A 28 -13.16 -8.87 -13.57
N LEU A 29 -12.94 -7.65 -13.04
CA LEU A 29 -13.11 -6.41 -13.79
C LEU A 29 -12.18 -6.38 -15.02
N MET A 30 -10.93 -6.82 -14.90
CA MET A 30 -9.98 -6.91 -16.01
C MET A 30 -10.38 -7.97 -17.04
N ILE A 31 -10.90 -9.11 -16.59
CA ILE A 31 -11.34 -10.20 -17.48
C ILE A 31 -12.59 -9.78 -18.29
N GLU A 32 -13.51 -9.03 -17.69
CA GLU A 32 -14.75 -8.58 -18.34
C GLU A 32 -14.52 -7.42 -19.34
N ALA A 33 -13.38 -6.72 -19.26
CA ALA A 33 -13.07 -5.55 -20.09
C ALA A 33 -12.23 -5.89 -21.35
N VAL A 34 -12.65 -6.87 -22.15
CA VAL A 34 -11.83 -7.40 -23.26
C VAL A 34 -11.79 -6.56 -24.54
N ASP A 35 -12.72 -5.62 -24.72
CA ASP A 35 -12.91 -4.94 -26.01
C ASP A 35 -12.23 -3.57 -26.11
N THR A 36 -11.72 -3.06 -25.01
CA THR A 36 -11.09 -1.74 -24.94
C THR A 36 -9.80 -1.79 -24.14
N GLU A 37 -8.81 -1.01 -24.58
CA GLU A 37 -7.51 -0.90 -23.92
C GLU A 37 -7.24 0.55 -23.54
N CYS A 38 -6.52 0.76 -22.44
CA CYS A 38 -5.99 2.05 -22.05
C CYS A 38 -4.59 1.93 -21.44
N GLN A 39 -3.90 3.05 -21.39
CA GLN A 39 -2.61 3.14 -20.71
C GLN A 39 -2.78 3.62 -19.27
N VAL A 40 -1.87 3.25 -18.38
CA VAL A 40 -1.85 3.74 -17.00
C VAL A 40 -1.81 5.27 -16.94
N SER A 41 -1.10 5.92 -17.86
CA SER A 41 -1.04 7.38 -17.97
C SER A 41 -2.40 8.04 -18.29
N GLU A 42 -3.38 7.28 -18.77
CA GLU A 42 -4.73 7.79 -19.00
C GLU A 42 -5.58 7.84 -17.73
N ILE A 43 -5.31 6.95 -16.77
CA ILE A 43 -6.08 6.80 -15.52
C ILE A 43 -5.34 7.29 -14.27
N ALA A 44 -4.03 7.54 -14.35
CA ALA A 44 -3.21 7.98 -13.22
C ALA A 44 -2.26 9.12 -13.60
N TYR A 45 -2.02 10.02 -12.64
CA TYR A 45 -0.87 10.90 -12.65
C TYR A 45 0.31 10.17 -12.04
N LEU A 46 1.45 10.19 -12.73
CA LEU A 46 2.68 9.58 -12.24
C LEU A 46 3.58 10.65 -11.63
N ASN A 47 4.01 10.44 -10.40
CA ASN A 47 4.88 11.36 -9.66
C ASN A 47 4.36 12.81 -9.64
N PRO A 48 3.09 13.07 -9.27
CA PRO A 48 2.55 14.42 -9.29
C PRO A 48 3.35 15.34 -8.37
N LYS A 49 3.55 16.57 -8.82
CA LYS A 49 4.25 17.60 -8.02
C LYS A 49 3.34 18.05 -6.88
N ARG A 50 3.85 17.98 -5.64
CA ARG A 50 3.16 18.48 -4.44
C ARG A 50 4.05 19.45 -3.68
N PRO A 51 3.53 20.58 -3.16
CA PRO A 51 4.31 21.55 -2.41
C PRO A 51 4.62 21.03 -1.00
N LEU A 52 5.88 20.87 -0.66
CA LEU A 52 6.34 20.62 0.70
C LEU A 52 7.64 21.41 0.90
N ALA A 53 7.60 22.36 1.84
CA ALA A 53 8.74 23.24 2.10
C ALA A 53 9.93 22.45 2.65
N LYS A 54 11.13 22.77 2.20
CA LYS A 54 12.37 22.19 2.72
C LYS A 54 12.45 22.40 4.24
N ASN A 55 12.87 21.38 4.96
CA ASN A 55 12.95 21.31 6.43
C ASN A 55 11.59 21.36 7.18
N LYS A 56 10.44 21.41 6.48
CA LYS A 56 9.16 21.19 7.14
C LYS A 56 9.12 19.76 7.69
N VAL A 57 8.76 19.62 8.96
CA VAL A 57 8.54 18.30 9.58
C VAL A 57 7.25 17.73 9.03
N ALA A 58 7.32 16.51 8.48
CA ALA A 58 6.19 15.79 7.90
C ALA A 58 6.36 14.28 8.12
N ARG A 59 5.29 13.51 7.91
CA ARG A 59 5.36 12.04 7.94
C ARG A 59 6.28 11.55 6.82
N CYS A 60 7.26 10.75 7.20
CA CYS A 60 8.19 10.08 6.30
C CYS A 60 7.90 8.58 6.30
N ILE A 61 7.69 8.01 5.12
CA ILE A 61 7.50 6.56 4.94
C ILE A 61 8.70 6.06 4.15
N ASP A 62 9.59 5.36 4.83
CA ASP A 62 10.78 4.77 4.22
C ASP A 62 10.48 3.43 3.54
N MET A 63 11.36 2.99 2.65
CA MET A 63 11.22 1.72 1.91
C MET A 63 11.06 0.49 2.82
N SER A 64 11.61 0.52 4.03
CA SER A 64 11.48 -0.54 5.03
C SER A 64 10.05 -0.68 5.55
N GLN A 65 9.28 0.40 5.52
CA GLN A 65 7.89 0.45 6.01
C GLN A 65 6.86 0.00 4.96
N LEU A 66 7.26 -0.15 3.69
CA LEU A 66 6.40 -0.76 2.68
C LEU A 66 6.36 -2.27 2.87
N SER A 67 5.15 -2.81 2.98
CA SER A 67 4.90 -4.25 3.04
C SER A 67 5.09 -4.90 1.67
N THR A 68 5.45 -6.17 1.68
CA THR A 68 5.44 -7.04 0.49
C THR A 68 4.09 -7.74 0.28
N SER A 69 3.21 -7.70 1.28
CA SER A 69 1.90 -8.37 1.26
C SER A 69 0.74 -7.46 1.66
N GLY A 70 0.89 -6.61 2.68
CA GLY A 70 -0.18 -5.75 3.18
C GLY A 70 -0.40 -4.49 2.35
N ALA A 71 -1.59 -3.92 2.44
CA ALA A 71 -1.98 -2.72 1.68
C ALA A 71 -1.39 -1.42 2.25
N PHE A 72 -1.20 -1.34 3.57
CA PHE A 72 -0.76 -0.12 4.23
C PHE A 72 0.68 -0.23 4.73
N PRO A 73 1.40 0.90 4.86
CA PRO A 73 2.70 0.93 5.49
C PRO A 73 2.63 0.40 6.93
N SER A 74 3.72 -0.22 7.39
CA SER A 74 3.85 -0.72 8.77
C SER A 74 4.09 0.39 9.80
N GLY A 75 4.23 1.65 9.37
CA GLY A 75 4.43 2.81 10.23
C GLY A 75 5.02 3.98 9.44
N TRP A 76 5.37 5.04 10.16
CA TRP A 76 6.03 6.24 9.64
C TRP A 76 6.83 6.92 10.75
N GLU A 77 7.67 7.85 10.37
CA GLU A 77 8.43 8.70 11.29
C GLU A 77 8.18 10.17 10.96
N MET A 78 8.21 11.03 11.98
CA MET A 78 8.18 12.48 11.76
C MET A 78 9.60 12.97 11.48
N LYS A 79 9.88 13.43 10.26
CA LYS A 79 11.20 13.88 9.81
C LYS A 79 11.14 15.22 9.10
N PRO A 80 12.21 16.05 9.16
CA PRO A 80 12.34 17.21 8.27
C PRO A 80 12.43 16.77 6.82
N PHE A 81 11.65 17.40 5.93
CA PHE A 81 11.72 17.11 4.50
C PHE A 81 13.03 17.61 3.91
N THR A 82 13.87 16.71 3.43
CA THR A 82 15.13 17.03 2.75
C THR A 82 15.13 16.61 1.28
N GLY A 83 14.19 15.78 0.88
CA GLY A 83 14.05 15.23 -0.46
C GLY A 83 13.18 13.96 -0.45
N GLY A 84 12.96 13.39 -1.63
CA GLY A 84 12.14 12.20 -1.81
C GLY A 84 10.81 12.46 -2.48
N MET A 85 10.07 11.38 -2.75
CA MET A 85 8.76 11.46 -3.38
C MET A 85 7.72 11.95 -2.37
N ARG A 86 6.81 12.81 -2.83
CA ARG A 86 5.75 13.40 -2.02
C ARG A 86 4.42 12.83 -2.42
N PHE A 87 3.58 12.52 -1.44
CA PHE A 87 2.30 11.86 -1.65
C PHE A 87 1.27 12.31 -0.63
N THR A 88 0.01 12.02 -0.89
CA THR A 88 -1.14 12.33 -0.04
C THR A 88 -2.11 11.16 -0.03
N ASN A 89 -3.23 11.28 0.70
CA ASN A 89 -4.29 10.28 0.69
C ASN A 89 -4.80 10.01 -0.74
N GLY A 90 -5.10 8.75 -1.02
CA GLY A 90 -5.51 8.26 -2.34
C GLY A 90 -4.36 7.83 -3.25
N ASP A 91 -3.11 8.16 -2.92
CA ASP A 91 -1.97 7.73 -3.73
C ASP A 91 -1.57 6.28 -3.46
N THR A 92 -1.02 5.64 -4.48
CA THR A 92 -0.34 4.35 -4.36
C THR A 92 1.16 4.54 -4.55
N LEU A 93 1.95 4.05 -3.59
CA LEU A 93 3.40 4.02 -3.67
C LEU A 93 3.86 2.69 -4.25
N LEU A 94 4.61 2.73 -5.34
CA LEU A 94 5.24 1.58 -5.97
C LEU A 94 6.75 1.70 -5.83
N ALA A 95 7.42 0.70 -5.24
CA ALA A 95 8.87 0.64 -5.26
C ALA A 95 9.34 0.40 -6.71
N ARG A 96 10.34 1.18 -7.16
CA ARG A 96 10.84 1.13 -8.54
C ARG A 96 12.17 0.42 -8.73
N ILE A 97 12.80 -0.04 -7.65
CA ILE A 97 14.18 -0.54 -7.61
C ILE A 97 14.22 -2.02 -7.23
N THR A 98 15.18 -2.78 -7.78
CA THR A 98 15.57 -4.14 -7.37
C THR A 98 16.07 -4.15 -5.91
N PRO A 99 15.72 -5.14 -5.09
CA PRO A 99 14.73 -6.20 -5.30
C PRO A 99 13.32 -5.81 -4.82
N CYS A 100 13.10 -4.54 -4.46
CA CYS A 100 11.88 -4.09 -3.81
C CYS A 100 10.64 -4.23 -4.71
N LEU A 101 10.77 -3.88 -6.00
CA LEU A 101 9.69 -4.05 -6.98
C LEU A 101 9.34 -5.52 -7.16
N GLU A 102 10.34 -6.37 -7.37
CA GLU A 102 10.20 -7.81 -7.57
C GLU A 102 9.54 -8.50 -6.36
N ASN A 103 9.84 -8.00 -5.15
CA ASN A 103 9.22 -8.46 -3.91
C ASN A 103 7.83 -7.84 -3.65
N GLY A 104 7.31 -7.02 -4.57
CA GLY A 104 5.98 -6.43 -4.48
C GLY A 104 5.83 -5.34 -3.43
N LYS A 105 6.91 -4.63 -3.05
CA LYS A 105 6.81 -3.50 -2.11
C LYS A 105 5.97 -2.37 -2.69
N THR A 106 4.76 -2.25 -2.18
CA THR A 106 3.72 -1.31 -2.61
C THR A 106 2.91 -0.89 -1.39
N ALA A 107 2.39 0.32 -1.36
CA ALA A 107 1.47 0.75 -0.31
C ALA A 107 0.40 1.69 -0.84
N TYR A 108 -0.81 1.53 -0.31
CA TYR A 108 -1.92 2.47 -0.45
C TYR A 108 -1.86 3.48 0.69
N ILE A 109 -2.01 4.76 0.38
CA ILE A 109 -1.97 5.84 1.34
C ILE A 109 -3.38 6.37 1.57
N ASP A 110 -3.91 6.18 2.78
CA ASP A 110 -5.25 6.63 3.18
C ASP A 110 -5.36 6.82 4.72
N PHE A 111 -4.33 7.34 5.34
CA PHE A 111 -4.28 7.52 6.80
C PHE A 111 -3.63 8.85 7.22
N LEU A 112 -3.37 9.71 6.28
CA LEU A 112 -2.88 11.06 6.53
C LEU A 112 -4.02 11.96 6.99
N ASP A 113 -3.68 13.06 7.64
CA ASP A 113 -4.65 14.10 7.96
C ASP A 113 -5.12 14.82 6.67
N ASP A 114 -6.22 15.55 6.76
CA ASP A 114 -6.76 16.29 5.63
C ASP A 114 -5.70 17.25 5.07
N GLU A 115 -5.56 17.28 3.75
CA GLU A 115 -4.58 18.09 3.01
C GLU A 115 -3.10 17.83 3.39
N GLU A 116 -2.81 16.83 4.21
CA GLU A 116 -1.45 16.51 4.58
C GLU A 116 -0.65 15.97 3.38
N ILE A 117 0.59 16.47 3.25
CA ILE A 117 1.57 15.95 2.30
C ILE A 117 2.66 15.25 3.10
N ALA A 118 2.76 13.94 2.91
CA ALA A 118 3.84 13.12 3.40
C ALA A 118 4.93 12.94 2.33
N PHE A 119 6.05 12.34 2.72
CA PHE A 119 7.14 12.05 1.80
C PHE A 119 7.80 10.71 2.12
N GLY A 120 8.66 10.25 1.20
CA GLY A 120 9.39 9.00 1.40
C GLY A 120 10.54 8.84 0.42
N SER A 121 10.94 7.61 0.16
CA SER A 121 12.08 7.28 -0.67
C SER A 121 12.02 7.92 -2.07
N THR A 122 13.18 8.33 -2.60
CA THR A 122 13.33 8.70 -4.02
C THR A 122 13.12 7.52 -4.96
N GLU A 123 13.13 6.30 -4.44
CA GLU A 123 12.92 5.05 -5.17
C GLU A 123 11.44 4.62 -5.21
N TYR A 124 10.52 5.57 -5.05
CA TYR A 124 9.10 5.37 -5.31
C TYR A 124 8.68 5.94 -6.66
N ILE A 125 7.71 5.30 -7.28
CA ILE A 125 6.79 5.88 -8.23
C ILE A 125 5.48 6.09 -7.48
N VAL A 126 4.95 7.31 -7.51
CA VAL A 126 3.66 7.67 -6.92
C VAL A 126 2.63 7.64 -8.02
N LEU A 127 1.62 6.78 -7.87
CA LEU A 127 0.45 6.70 -8.73
C LEU A 127 -0.70 7.45 -8.04
N ALA A 128 -1.12 8.58 -8.58
CA ALA A 128 -2.26 9.33 -8.09
C ALA A 128 -3.45 9.16 -9.05
N PRO A 129 -4.64 8.80 -8.57
CA PRO A 129 -5.78 8.58 -9.44
C PRO A 129 -6.19 9.87 -10.15
N LYS A 130 -6.60 9.76 -11.40
CA LYS A 130 -7.33 10.81 -12.11
C LYS A 130 -8.78 10.83 -11.67
N GLU A 131 -9.50 11.91 -12.05
CA GLU A 131 -10.92 12.04 -11.77
C GLU A 131 -11.67 10.79 -12.24
N ASP A 132 -12.66 10.36 -11.45
CA ASP A 132 -13.47 9.17 -11.66
C ASP A 132 -12.78 7.80 -11.45
N ILE A 133 -11.49 7.76 -11.14
CA ILE A 133 -10.77 6.51 -10.82
C ILE A 133 -10.72 6.34 -9.29
N PRO A 134 -11.35 5.30 -8.73
CA PRO A 134 -11.23 5.00 -7.31
C PRO A 134 -9.76 4.76 -6.92
N PRO A 135 -9.26 5.36 -5.83
CA PRO A 135 -7.87 5.19 -5.42
C PRO A 135 -7.44 3.73 -5.26
N GLU A 136 -8.33 2.88 -4.75
CA GLU A 136 -8.11 1.44 -4.55
C GLU A 136 -7.83 0.70 -5.85
N TYR A 137 -8.34 1.22 -6.97
CA TYR A 137 -8.10 0.66 -8.30
C TYR A 137 -6.61 0.68 -8.64
N LEU A 138 -5.92 1.79 -8.37
CA LEU A 138 -4.49 1.91 -8.66
C LEU A 138 -3.64 1.03 -7.74
N TYR A 139 -4.07 0.82 -6.50
CA TYR A 139 -3.38 -0.14 -5.63
C TYR A 139 -3.55 -1.58 -6.14
N CYS A 140 -4.76 -1.99 -6.51
CA CYS A 140 -5.00 -3.31 -7.09
C CYS A 140 -4.21 -3.49 -8.40
N LEU A 141 -4.18 -2.48 -9.26
CA LEU A 141 -3.37 -2.47 -10.48
C LEU A 141 -1.87 -2.64 -10.18
N ALA A 142 -1.33 -1.90 -9.20
CA ALA A 142 0.08 -1.98 -8.82
C ALA A 142 0.49 -3.35 -8.25
N ARG A 143 -0.50 -4.18 -7.87
CA ARG A 143 -0.34 -5.56 -7.40
C ARG A 143 -0.75 -6.59 -8.45
N TYR A 144 -1.31 -6.16 -9.58
CA TYR A 144 -1.77 -7.05 -10.64
C TYR A 144 -0.58 -7.76 -11.30
N PRO A 145 -0.61 -9.11 -11.43
CA PRO A 145 0.55 -9.87 -11.91
C PRO A 145 1.10 -9.39 -13.25
N ALA A 146 0.24 -9.11 -14.23
CA ALA A 146 0.66 -8.66 -15.55
C ALA A 146 1.35 -7.28 -15.50
N PHE A 147 0.89 -6.38 -14.62
CA PHE A 147 1.53 -5.08 -14.40
C PHE A 147 2.91 -5.23 -13.75
N VAL A 148 3.02 -6.06 -12.69
CA VAL A 148 4.29 -6.31 -12.00
C VAL A 148 5.29 -6.95 -12.96
N ASP A 149 4.88 -7.96 -13.72
CA ASP A 149 5.71 -8.62 -14.74
C ASP A 149 6.22 -7.62 -15.80
N TYR A 150 5.34 -6.74 -16.28
CA TYR A 150 5.73 -5.67 -17.20
C TYR A 150 6.75 -4.73 -16.57
N ALA A 151 6.51 -4.27 -15.35
CA ALA A 151 7.41 -3.38 -14.65
C ALA A 151 8.79 -4.00 -14.45
N VAL A 152 8.85 -5.26 -14.02
CA VAL A 152 10.11 -6.00 -13.82
C VAL A 152 10.86 -6.22 -15.15
N LYS A 153 10.17 -6.62 -16.21
CA LYS A 153 10.79 -6.85 -17.53
C LYS A 153 11.38 -5.58 -18.16
N ASN A 154 10.87 -4.42 -17.77
CA ASN A 154 11.31 -3.12 -18.28
C ASN A 154 12.26 -2.37 -17.31
N MET A 155 12.78 -3.05 -16.29
CA MET A 155 13.81 -2.50 -15.43
C MET A 155 15.15 -2.36 -16.18
N ASN A 156 15.82 -1.23 -15.99
CA ASN A 156 17.10 -0.92 -16.60
C ASN A 156 18.14 -0.52 -15.53
N GLY A 157 19.41 -0.78 -15.81
CA GLY A 157 20.54 -0.45 -14.94
C GLY A 157 21.48 -1.62 -14.69
N SER A 158 22.48 -1.39 -13.86
CA SER A 158 23.44 -2.43 -13.46
C SER A 158 22.79 -3.50 -12.57
N SER A 159 23.35 -4.72 -12.60
CA SER A 159 22.88 -5.81 -11.74
C SER A 159 22.76 -5.36 -10.27
N GLY A 160 21.64 -5.71 -9.65
CA GLY A 160 21.33 -5.36 -8.26
C GLY A 160 20.90 -3.90 -8.00
N ARG A 161 20.88 -3.04 -9.04
CA ARG A 161 20.43 -1.64 -8.96
C ARG A 161 19.56 -1.23 -10.14
N GLN A 162 18.83 -2.17 -10.71
CA GLN A 162 17.91 -1.89 -11.80
C GLN A 162 16.69 -1.09 -11.31
N ARG A 163 16.15 -0.25 -12.18
CA ARG A 163 14.99 0.59 -11.90
C ARG A 163 14.06 0.64 -13.10
N VAL A 164 12.77 0.70 -12.84
CA VAL A 164 11.78 1.06 -13.85
C VAL A 164 11.51 2.57 -13.78
N SER A 165 11.26 3.20 -14.94
CA SER A 165 10.89 4.62 -14.98
C SER A 165 9.38 4.82 -14.79
N ALA A 166 8.98 6.01 -14.32
CA ALA A 166 7.56 6.37 -14.25
C ALA A 166 6.93 6.41 -15.66
N ASP A 167 7.66 6.89 -16.66
CA ASP A 167 7.19 6.93 -18.05
C ASP A 167 6.92 5.52 -18.58
N THR A 168 7.80 4.57 -18.29
CA THR A 168 7.60 3.15 -18.64
C THR A 168 6.34 2.60 -17.97
N ILE A 169 6.14 2.86 -16.68
CA ILE A 169 4.92 2.46 -15.97
C ILE A 169 3.68 3.07 -16.60
N GLY A 170 3.74 4.35 -17.00
CA GLY A 170 2.65 5.04 -17.67
C GLY A 170 2.23 4.43 -19.01
N GLN A 171 3.15 3.77 -19.69
CA GLN A 171 2.93 3.12 -21.00
C GLN A 171 2.35 1.70 -20.89
N PHE A 172 2.17 1.15 -19.69
CA PHE A 172 1.55 -0.16 -19.54
C PHE A 172 0.14 -0.13 -20.10
N VAL A 173 -0.13 -1.00 -21.08
CA VAL A 173 -1.43 -1.18 -21.72
C VAL A 173 -2.19 -2.29 -20.99
N MET A 174 -3.45 -2.04 -20.68
CA MET A 174 -4.32 -2.97 -19.95
C MET A 174 -5.75 -2.89 -20.48
N PRO A 175 -6.60 -3.90 -20.21
CA PRO A 175 -8.04 -3.77 -20.44
C PRO A 175 -8.60 -2.52 -19.77
N CYS A 176 -9.47 -1.80 -20.46
CA CYS A 176 -10.09 -0.56 -19.99
C CYS A 176 -11.56 -0.80 -19.64
N PRO A 177 -11.92 -1.07 -18.38
CA PRO A 177 -13.29 -1.25 -17.99
C PRO A 177 -14.12 0.02 -18.18
N SER A 178 -15.43 -0.12 -18.37
CA SER A 178 -16.32 1.04 -18.46
C SER A 178 -16.32 1.85 -17.16
N GLU A 179 -16.58 3.16 -17.26
CA GLU A 179 -16.67 4.04 -16.08
C GLU A 179 -17.65 3.51 -15.03
N THR A 180 -18.77 2.94 -15.46
CA THR A 180 -19.75 2.35 -14.54
C THR A 180 -19.16 1.17 -13.79
N ALA A 181 -18.45 0.27 -14.47
CA ALA A 181 -17.82 -0.89 -13.86
C ALA A 181 -16.70 -0.47 -12.88
N ILE A 182 -15.91 0.54 -13.23
CA ILE A 182 -14.90 1.12 -12.35
C ILE A 182 -15.55 1.74 -11.10
N LYS A 183 -16.64 2.50 -11.25
CA LYS A 183 -17.39 3.11 -10.13
C LYS A 183 -18.00 2.04 -9.22
N ASP A 184 -18.56 0.98 -9.77
CA ASP A 184 -19.13 -0.11 -8.97
C ASP A 184 -18.06 -0.92 -8.24
N PHE A 185 -16.92 -1.17 -8.86
CA PHE A 185 -15.73 -1.70 -8.18
C PHE A 185 -15.34 -0.79 -7.00
N GLY A 186 -15.23 0.51 -7.20
CA GLY A 186 -14.85 1.49 -6.18
C GLY A 186 -15.76 1.44 -4.95
N LYS A 187 -17.07 1.31 -5.13
CA LYS A 187 -18.04 1.22 -4.01
C LYS A 187 -17.74 0.03 -3.08
N VAL A 188 -17.38 -1.11 -3.65
CA VAL A 188 -17.09 -2.32 -2.86
C VAL A 188 -15.67 -2.24 -2.31
N ALA A 189 -14.70 -1.89 -3.16
CA ALA A 189 -13.28 -1.83 -2.79
C ALA A 189 -13.05 -0.84 -1.63
N SER A 190 -13.65 0.35 -1.68
CA SER A 190 -13.47 1.36 -0.63
C SER A 190 -13.93 0.87 0.74
N ALA A 191 -15.01 0.09 0.81
CA ALA A 191 -15.46 -0.50 2.08
C ALA A 191 -14.47 -1.55 2.62
N LEU A 192 -13.89 -2.37 1.73
CA LEU A 192 -12.86 -3.35 2.11
C LEU A 192 -11.59 -2.65 2.60
N PHE A 193 -11.12 -1.64 1.87
CA PHE A 193 -9.92 -0.88 2.23
C PHE A 193 -10.11 -0.07 3.51
N MET A 194 -11.28 0.53 3.72
CA MET A 194 -11.61 1.21 4.99
C MET A 194 -11.51 0.23 6.18
N LYS A 195 -12.03 -0.99 6.03
CA LYS A 195 -11.92 -2.01 7.07
C LYS A 195 -10.46 -2.42 7.30
N MET A 196 -9.68 -2.65 6.22
CA MET A 196 -8.25 -2.96 6.33
C MET A 196 -7.46 -1.82 6.99
N LYS A 197 -7.76 -0.55 6.65
CA LYS A 197 -7.17 0.64 7.28
C LYS A 197 -7.41 0.64 8.79
N ASN A 198 -8.66 0.50 9.21
CA ASN A 198 -9.02 0.51 10.63
C ASN A 198 -8.28 -0.61 11.39
N ASN A 199 -8.26 -1.82 10.86
CA ASN A 199 -7.52 -2.93 11.45
C ASN A 199 -6.00 -2.64 11.51
N SER A 200 -5.43 -2.01 10.47
CA SER A 200 -3.99 -1.69 10.43
C SER A 200 -3.62 -0.62 11.46
N LEU A 201 -4.45 0.43 11.60
CA LEU A 201 -4.25 1.47 12.62
C LEU A 201 -4.42 0.92 14.04
N GLU A 202 -5.39 0.02 14.26
CA GLU A 202 -5.55 -0.65 15.53
C GLU A 202 -4.33 -1.52 15.87
N ASN A 203 -3.83 -2.29 14.91
CA ASN A 203 -2.62 -3.10 15.07
C ASN A 203 -1.39 -2.25 15.44
N LEU A 204 -1.23 -1.07 14.82
CA LEU A 204 -0.15 -0.13 15.19
C LEU A 204 -0.29 0.34 16.64
N LYS A 205 -1.51 0.69 17.09
CA LYS A 205 -1.78 1.08 18.48
C LYS A 205 -1.49 -0.06 19.45
N LEU A 206 -1.96 -1.27 19.15
CA LEU A 206 -1.75 -2.45 20.00
C LEU A 206 -0.27 -2.82 20.08
N SER A 207 0.46 -2.73 18.97
CA SER A 207 1.91 -2.98 18.95
C SER A 207 2.66 -1.95 19.80
N SER A 208 2.33 -0.66 19.68
CA SER A 208 2.93 0.40 20.49
C SER A 208 2.62 0.20 21.98
N LEU A 209 1.39 -0.17 22.32
CA LEU A 209 0.97 -0.46 23.69
C LEU A 209 1.75 -1.66 24.25
N ARG A 210 1.84 -2.76 23.52
CA ARG A 210 2.62 -3.93 23.89
C ARG A 210 4.08 -3.56 24.18
N ASP A 211 4.71 -2.83 23.26
CA ASP A 211 6.13 -2.46 23.33
C ASP A 211 6.40 -1.49 24.50
N THR A 212 5.39 -0.73 24.93
CA THR A 212 5.46 0.15 26.09
C THR A 212 5.24 -0.61 27.41
N ILE A 213 4.30 -1.56 27.43
CA ILE A 213 3.88 -2.24 28.66
C ILE A 213 4.81 -3.43 28.98
N LEU A 214 5.20 -4.20 27.96
CA LEU A 214 5.97 -5.44 28.17
C LEU A 214 7.26 -5.23 28.95
N PRO A 215 8.12 -4.22 28.68
CA PRO A 215 9.31 -3.98 29.50
C PRO A 215 8.97 -3.66 30.96
N LYS A 216 7.90 -2.91 31.22
CA LYS A 216 7.46 -2.55 32.58
C LYS A 216 6.93 -3.72 33.36
N LEU A 217 6.20 -4.63 32.69
CA LEU A 217 5.78 -5.91 33.29
C LEU A 217 6.98 -6.79 33.64
N MET A 218 7.95 -6.89 32.72
CA MET A 218 9.17 -7.68 32.95
C MET A 218 10.06 -7.12 34.07
N ALA A 219 10.05 -5.79 34.24
CA ALA A 219 10.76 -5.10 35.32
C ALA A 219 10.02 -5.16 36.67
N GLY A 220 8.79 -5.69 36.71
CA GLY A 220 7.97 -5.69 37.93
C GLY A 220 7.41 -4.32 38.33
N GLU A 221 7.47 -3.34 37.41
CA GLU A 221 6.94 -1.98 37.64
C GLU A 221 5.40 -1.93 37.60
N ILE A 222 4.77 -2.93 36.95
CA ILE A 222 3.32 -3.06 36.89
C ILE A 222 2.90 -4.29 37.67
N ASP A 223 2.14 -4.09 38.74
CA ASP A 223 1.58 -5.20 39.52
C ASP A 223 0.34 -5.76 38.80
N VAL A 224 0.40 -7.05 38.47
CA VAL A 224 -0.70 -7.80 37.82
C VAL A 224 -1.39 -8.80 38.75
N SER A 225 -1.03 -8.84 40.04
CA SER A 225 -1.54 -9.82 40.99
C SER A 225 -3.07 -9.79 41.18
N ASN A 226 -3.71 -8.69 40.82
CA ASN A 226 -5.16 -8.48 40.94
C ASN A 226 -5.93 -8.65 39.61
N ILE A 227 -5.27 -9.03 38.51
CA ILE A 227 -5.97 -9.27 37.24
C ILE A 227 -6.55 -10.68 37.23
N GLN A 228 -7.88 -10.78 37.23
CA GLN A 228 -8.58 -12.03 37.00
C GLN A 228 -8.73 -12.26 35.50
N PHE A 229 -8.34 -13.47 35.03
CA PHE A 229 -8.49 -13.92 33.62
C PHE A 229 -9.74 -14.76 33.45
#